data_05472a3ad3c6bd383d949ef4ca513b5a
#
_entry.id   05472a3ad3c6bd383d949ef4ca513b5a
#
_cell.length_a   1.000
_cell.length_b   1.000
_cell.length_c   1.000
_cell.angle_alpha   90.00
_cell.angle_beta   90.00
_cell.angle_gamma   90.00
#
_symmetry.space_group_name_H-M   'P 1'
#
loop_
_entity.id
_entity.type
_entity.pdbx_description
1 polymer ?
#
loop_
_entity_poly.entity_id
_entity_poly.type
_entity_poly.pdbx_seq_one_letter_code
_entity_poly.pdbx_strand_id
1 'polypeptide(L)'
;MRKNKLKIAKIRWLLPLWVLIISAGILSFVANYVNMASYKQVRTKAKLNAVTYSDRMVDELNQGINITNSLENIILNDNGNIKQFEDIAQRMMTDYVQSIQLAPNGVVTDIYPSEGNDAGKIDLVHDKIRGEIVRYGIKHQMTIMQGPFKLNQGGCGITIRKPVYLQKNDGERYFWGLAIVIIKVPEIFNDSVKSLSKFGYYYRLYKTESPLTKKFKLINSSKTEFTDPVSHEFIIGGCVWKIEVMPVKGWSRESDMLPIYLCGTFIILLLEGVTAA
;
A
#
# COMPACT_ATOMS: atom_id res chain seq x y z
N MET A 1 -28.66 66.36 -33.68
CA MET A 1 -28.52 65.02 -34.33
C MET A 1 -27.05 64.50 -34.46
N ARG A 2 -26.06 65.31 -34.71
CA ARG A 2 -24.61 64.89 -34.90
C ARG A 2 -23.96 64.26 -33.67
N LYS A 3 -24.26 64.73 -32.43
CA LYS A 3 -23.71 64.17 -31.16
C LYS A 3 -24.20 62.74 -30.83
N ASN A 4 -25.45 62.40 -31.18
CA ASN A 4 -25.97 61.07 -30.97
C ASN A 4 -25.39 60.05 -31.93
N LYS A 5 -25.14 60.39 -33.21
CA LYS A 5 -24.49 59.53 -34.17
C LYS A 5 -23.04 59.15 -33.79
N LEU A 6 -22.30 60.10 -33.18
CA LEU A 6 -20.93 59.89 -32.69
C LEU A 6 -20.89 58.98 -31.41
N LYS A 7 -21.90 59.08 -30.55
CA LYS A 7 -22.07 58.18 -29.39
C LYS A 7 -22.38 56.75 -29.82
N ILE A 8 -23.29 56.58 -30.74
CA ILE A 8 -23.71 55.29 -31.29
C ILE A 8 -22.54 54.62 -32.05
N ALA A 9 -21.76 55.37 -32.86
CA ALA A 9 -20.56 54.85 -33.50
C ALA A 9 -19.50 54.38 -32.50
N LYS A 10 -19.24 55.12 -31.42
CA LYS A 10 -18.32 54.68 -30.36
C LYS A 10 -18.80 53.42 -29.63
N ILE A 11 -20.07 53.26 -29.41
CA ILE A 11 -20.64 52.06 -28.76
C ILE A 11 -20.51 50.84 -29.71
N ARG A 12 -20.70 50.97 -31.02
CA ARG A 12 -20.50 49.86 -31.99
C ARG A 12 -19.06 49.33 -31.99
N TRP A 13 -18.04 50.20 -31.80
CA TRP A 13 -16.64 49.79 -31.75
C TRP A 13 -16.24 49.12 -30.41
N LEU A 14 -17.00 49.32 -29.34
CA LEU A 14 -16.77 48.70 -28.05
C LEU A 14 -17.44 47.33 -27.93
N LEU A 15 -18.44 47.03 -28.76
CA LEU A 15 -19.22 45.77 -28.69
C LEU A 15 -18.31 44.53 -28.91
N PRO A 16 -17.48 44.47 -29.99
CA PRO A 16 -16.58 43.32 -30.18
C PRO A 16 -15.63 43.15 -29.01
N LEU A 17 -15.07 44.24 -28.46
CA LEU A 17 -14.17 44.16 -27.31
C LEU A 17 -14.82 43.52 -26.08
N TRP A 18 -16.09 43.90 -25.79
CA TRP A 18 -16.83 43.30 -24.69
C TRP A 18 -17.13 41.81 -24.96
N VAL A 19 -17.51 41.44 -26.19
CA VAL A 19 -17.72 40.04 -26.58
C VAL A 19 -16.46 39.23 -26.40
N LEU A 20 -15.30 39.75 -26.82
CA LEU A 20 -13.99 39.11 -26.63
C LEU A 20 -13.71 38.88 -25.14
N ILE A 21 -13.85 39.89 -24.31
CA ILE A 21 -13.55 39.79 -22.87
C ILE A 21 -14.47 38.76 -22.18
N ILE A 22 -15.76 38.82 -22.47
CA ILE A 22 -16.75 37.92 -21.87
C ILE A 22 -16.50 36.48 -22.34
N SER A 23 -16.30 36.26 -23.63
CA SER A 23 -16.09 34.90 -24.16
C SER A 23 -14.75 34.30 -23.73
N ALA A 24 -13.69 35.12 -23.62
CA ALA A 24 -12.42 34.67 -23.02
C ALA A 24 -12.57 34.32 -21.54
N GLY A 25 -13.34 35.10 -20.78
CA GLY A 25 -13.70 34.82 -19.39
C GLY A 25 -14.46 33.49 -19.23
N ILE A 26 -15.46 33.28 -20.08
CA ILE A 26 -16.22 32.02 -20.11
C ILE A 26 -15.33 30.84 -20.46
N LEU A 27 -14.48 30.94 -21.49
CA LEU A 27 -13.54 29.90 -21.89
C LEU A 27 -12.59 29.53 -20.73
N SER A 28 -12.02 30.55 -20.06
CA SER A 28 -11.13 30.35 -18.91
C SER A 28 -11.87 29.66 -17.75
N PHE A 29 -13.10 30.07 -17.47
CA PHE A 29 -13.93 29.43 -16.44
C PHE A 29 -14.24 27.97 -16.77
N VAL A 30 -14.66 27.68 -18.00
CA VAL A 30 -14.96 26.31 -18.45
C VAL A 30 -13.70 25.43 -18.42
N ALA A 31 -12.57 25.94 -18.91
CA ALA A 31 -11.31 25.21 -18.89
C ALA A 31 -10.88 24.88 -17.46
N ASN A 32 -10.95 25.85 -16.54
CA ASN A 32 -10.64 25.62 -15.12
C ASN A 32 -11.60 24.62 -14.46
N TYR A 33 -12.90 24.71 -14.76
CA TYR A 33 -13.89 23.79 -14.24
C TYR A 33 -13.62 22.34 -14.71
N VAL A 34 -13.38 22.13 -15.99
CA VAL A 34 -13.08 20.80 -16.56
C VAL A 34 -11.76 20.26 -16.02
N ASN A 35 -10.73 21.10 -15.90
CA ASN A 35 -9.45 20.70 -15.33
C ASN A 35 -9.62 20.23 -13.86
N MET A 36 -10.37 20.98 -13.05
CA MET A 36 -10.63 20.62 -11.66
C MET A 36 -11.46 19.32 -11.55
N ALA A 37 -12.45 19.14 -12.41
CA ALA A 37 -13.24 17.92 -12.47
C ALA A 37 -12.40 16.71 -12.87
N SER A 38 -11.54 16.84 -13.89
CA SER A 38 -10.60 15.83 -14.32
C SER A 38 -9.61 15.46 -13.21
N TYR A 39 -9.01 16.46 -12.56
CA TYR A 39 -8.12 16.26 -11.40
C TYR A 39 -8.79 15.44 -10.29
N LYS A 40 -10.02 15.82 -9.89
CA LYS A 40 -10.78 15.09 -8.87
C LYS A 40 -11.06 13.65 -9.29
N GLN A 41 -11.41 13.42 -10.55
CA GLN A 41 -11.66 12.08 -11.09
C GLN A 41 -10.41 11.21 -11.07
N VAL A 42 -9.25 11.74 -11.47
CA VAL A 42 -7.97 11.03 -11.44
C VAL A 42 -7.58 10.69 -9.99
N ARG A 43 -7.75 11.61 -9.04
CA ARG A 43 -7.49 11.36 -7.61
C ARG A 43 -8.41 10.29 -7.03
N THR A 44 -9.70 10.34 -7.37
CA THR A 44 -10.67 9.33 -6.93
C THR A 44 -10.30 7.94 -7.45
N LYS A 45 -9.93 7.83 -8.73
CA LYS A 45 -9.43 6.57 -9.30
C LYS A 45 -8.16 6.08 -8.61
N ALA A 46 -7.19 6.96 -8.35
CA ALA A 46 -5.96 6.60 -7.66
C ALA A 46 -6.24 6.11 -6.23
N LYS A 47 -7.16 6.78 -5.50
CA LYS A 47 -7.59 6.35 -4.17
C LYS A 47 -8.27 4.99 -4.20
N LEU A 48 -9.17 4.75 -5.16
CA LEU A 48 -9.81 3.45 -5.32
C LEU A 48 -8.78 2.34 -5.62
N ASN A 49 -7.80 2.62 -6.47
CA ASN A 49 -6.70 1.67 -6.73
C ASN A 49 -5.87 1.42 -5.46
N ALA A 50 -5.55 2.46 -4.67
CA ALA A 50 -4.84 2.29 -3.41
C ALA A 50 -5.59 1.34 -2.47
N VAL A 51 -6.92 1.47 -2.33
CA VAL A 51 -7.76 0.55 -1.55
C VAL A 51 -7.73 -0.86 -2.13
N THR A 52 -8.05 -1.01 -3.42
CA THR A 52 -8.12 -2.33 -4.07
C THR A 52 -6.81 -3.11 -3.98
N TYR A 53 -5.67 -2.43 -4.13
CA TYR A 53 -4.37 -3.11 -4.04
C TYR A 53 -3.93 -3.34 -2.61
N SER A 54 -4.35 -2.52 -1.64
CA SER A 54 -4.15 -2.83 -0.23
C SER A 54 -4.92 -4.09 0.19
N ASP A 55 -6.16 -4.27 -0.28
CA ASP A 55 -6.94 -5.48 -0.01
C ASP A 55 -6.24 -6.73 -0.56
N ARG A 56 -5.72 -6.67 -1.79
CA ARG A 56 -4.91 -7.76 -2.34
C ARG A 56 -3.65 -8.05 -1.53
N MET A 57 -2.95 -6.99 -1.08
CA MET A 57 -1.76 -7.16 -0.22
C MET A 57 -2.12 -7.77 1.14
N VAL A 58 -3.31 -7.47 1.67
CA VAL A 58 -3.83 -8.14 2.87
C VAL A 58 -4.02 -9.63 2.60
N ASP A 59 -4.59 -10.01 1.45
CA ASP A 59 -4.77 -11.42 1.09
C ASP A 59 -3.42 -12.15 0.93
N GLU A 60 -2.44 -11.51 0.30
CA GLU A 60 -1.09 -12.03 0.16
C GLU A 60 -0.40 -12.23 1.54
N LEU A 61 -0.51 -11.24 2.45
CA LEU A 61 0.02 -11.36 3.82
C LEU A 61 -0.71 -12.43 4.64
N ASN A 62 -2.02 -12.59 4.43
CA ASN A 62 -2.80 -13.64 5.08
C ASN A 62 -2.33 -15.04 4.69
N GLN A 63 -1.75 -15.24 3.50
CA GLN A 63 -1.14 -16.52 3.16
C GLN A 63 0.00 -16.88 4.13
N GLY A 64 0.86 -15.90 4.47
CA GLY A 64 1.91 -16.10 5.47
C GLY A 64 1.35 -16.37 6.88
N ILE A 65 0.27 -15.66 7.27
CA ILE A 65 -0.42 -15.91 8.56
C ILE A 65 -1.04 -17.31 8.57
N ASN A 66 -1.64 -17.76 7.47
CA ASN A 66 -2.26 -19.08 7.37
C ASN A 66 -1.27 -20.22 7.55
N ILE A 67 0.00 -20.05 7.16
CA ILE A 67 1.04 -21.03 7.48
C ILE A 67 1.19 -21.16 9.00
N THR A 68 1.22 -20.05 9.76
CA THR A 68 1.28 -20.12 11.22
C THR A 68 0.04 -20.71 11.86
N ASN A 69 -1.15 -20.51 11.26
CA ASN A 69 -2.40 -21.13 11.70
C ASN A 69 -2.38 -22.65 11.47
N SER A 70 -1.86 -23.09 10.32
CA SER A 70 -1.71 -24.51 10.01
C SER A 70 -0.73 -25.20 10.96
N LEU A 71 0.40 -24.54 11.26
CA LEU A 71 1.35 -25.02 12.25
C LEU A 71 0.72 -25.15 13.65
N GLU A 72 -0.05 -24.13 14.07
CA GLU A 72 -0.78 -24.20 15.34
C GLU A 72 -1.70 -25.43 15.40
N ASN A 73 -2.47 -25.69 14.35
CA ASN A 73 -3.37 -26.84 14.30
C ASN A 73 -2.60 -28.18 14.42
N ILE A 74 -1.43 -28.26 13.77
CA ILE A 74 -0.58 -29.46 13.87
C ILE A 74 -0.02 -29.58 15.30
N ILE A 75 0.48 -28.49 15.89
CA ILE A 75 0.97 -28.48 17.27
C ILE A 75 -0.10 -28.93 18.25
N LEU A 76 -1.35 -28.46 18.07
CA LEU A 76 -2.49 -28.84 18.90
C LEU A 76 -2.82 -30.33 18.76
N ASN A 77 -2.87 -30.84 17.53
CA ASN A 77 -3.20 -32.25 17.26
C ASN A 77 -2.14 -33.22 17.81
N ASP A 78 -0.87 -32.82 17.76
CA ASP A 78 0.25 -33.64 18.20
C ASP A 78 0.66 -33.37 19.66
N ASN A 79 -0.17 -32.64 20.43
CA ASN A 79 0.12 -32.23 21.81
C ASN A 79 1.52 -31.61 21.98
N GLY A 80 1.93 -30.79 21.00
CA GLY A 80 3.21 -30.09 21.03
C GLY A 80 4.44 -30.88 20.57
N ASN A 81 4.27 -32.15 20.16
CA ASN A 81 5.37 -33.01 19.74
C ASN A 81 5.33 -33.32 18.24
N ILE A 82 5.81 -32.40 17.42
CA ILE A 82 5.80 -32.55 15.97
C ILE A 82 6.96 -33.43 15.52
N LYS A 83 6.66 -34.68 15.14
CA LYS A 83 7.68 -35.68 14.75
C LYS A 83 8.24 -35.52 13.33
N GLN A 84 7.53 -34.86 12.43
CA GLN A 84 7.88 -34.72 11.00
C GLN A 84 7.89 -33.25 10.57
N PHE A 85 8.49 -32.41 11.39
CA PHE A 85 8.50 -30.96 11.13
C PHE A 85 9.09 -30.59 9.78
N GLU A 86 10.23 -31.19 9.39
CA GLU A 86 10.91 -30.87 8.12
C GLU A 86 10.03 -31.18 6.91
N ASP A 87 9.38 -32.34 6.87
CA ASP A 87 8.49 -32.75 5.77
C ASP A 87 7.27 -31.82 5.68
N ILE A 88 6.72 -31.43 6.83
CA ILE A 88 5.59 -30.52 6.91
C ILE A 88 5.99 -29.14 6.43
N ALA A 89 7.09 -28.60 6.96
CA ALA A 89 7.60 -27.30 6.61
C ALA A 89 7.97 -27.22 5.13
N GLN A 90 8.61 -28.25 4.57
CA GLN A 90 8.94 -28.35 3.15
C GLN A 90 7.71 -28.18 2.26
N ARG A 91 6.58 -28.81 2.60
CA ARG A 91 5.32 -28.72 1.84
C ARG A 91 4.65 -27.35 1.95
N MET A 92 4.96 -26.58 2.98
CA MET A 92 4.43 -25.23 3.20
C MET A 92 5.32 -24.12 2.61
N MET A 93 6.52 -24.46 2.09
CA MET A 93 7.40 -23.49 1.46
C MET A 93 6.80 -22.95 0.16
N THR A 94 7.00 -21.67 -0.06
CA THR A 94 6.64 -20.95 -1.29
C THR A 94 7.79 -20.02 -1.69
N ASP A 95 7.72 -19.41 -2.87
CA ASP A 95 8.78 -18.51 -3.37
C ASP A 95 9.05 -17.32 -2.44
N TYR A 96 8.03 -16.88 -1.69
CA TYR A 96 8.13 -15.75 -0.75
C TYR A 96 8.38 -16.19 0.70
N VAL A 97 8.31 -17.47 1.04
CA VAL A 97 8.65 -17.96 2.39
C VAL A 97 10.16 -18.18 2.47
N GLN A 98 10.79 -17.49 3.44
CA GLN A 98 12.22 -17.65 3.70
C GLN A 98 12.50 -18.83 4.62
N SER A 99 11.74 -18.94 5.70
CA SER A 99 11.84 -20.06 6.65
C SER A 99 10.56 -20.23 7.47
N ILE A 100 10.38 -21.46 7.96
CA ILE A 100 9.34 -21.86 8.89
C ILE A 100 10.05 -22.37 10.15
N GLN A 101 9.57 -21.97 11.33
CA GLN A 101 10.26 -22.25 12.59
C GLN A 101 9.28 -22.57 13.69
N LEU A 102 9.73 -23.39 14.65
CA LEU A 102 9.03 -23.65 15.91
C LEU A 102 9.90 -23.18 17.07
N ALA A 103 9.27 -22.59 18.07
CA ALA A 103 9.97 -22.11 19.25
C ALA A 103 9.20 -22.53 20.53
N PRO A 104 9.28 -23.81 20.95
CA PRO A 104 8.77 -24.23 22.25
C PRO A 104 9.36 -23.40 23.38
N ASN A 105 8.52 -22.96 24.33
CA ASN A 105 8.89 -22.06 25.43
C ASN A 105 9.61 -20.76 24.97
N GLY A 106 9.46 -20.39 23.68
CA GLY A 106 10.08 -19.21 23.11
C GLY A 106 11.50 -19.40 22.58
N VAL A 107 12.08 -20.60 22.68
CA VAL A 107 13.40 -20.93 22.13
C VAL A 107 13.24 -21.63 20.80
N VAL A 108 13.88 -21.12 19.75
CA VAL A 108 13.80 -21.71 18.39
C VAL A 108 14.55 -23.02 18.38
N THR A 109 13.82 -24.13 18.25
CA THR A 109 14.38 -25.51 18.19
C THR A 109 14.39 -26.09 16.80
N ASP A 110 13.39 -25.78 16.01
CA ASP A 110 13.19 -26.33 14.67
C ASP A 110 13.12 -25.22 13.63
N ILE A 111 13.90 -25.36 12.55
CA ILE A 111 13.96 -24.38 11.47
C ILE A 111 14.05 -25.13 10.15
N TYR A 112 13.20 -24.75 9.20
CA TYR A 112 13.29 -25.21 7.81
C TYR A 112 13.38 -24.03 6.85
N PRO A 113 14.30 -23.99 5.86
CA PRO A 113 15.43 -24.90 5.73
C PRO A 113 16.44 -24.70 6.87
N SER A 114 17.14 -25.78 7.22
CA SER A 114 18.13 -25.80 8.33
C SER A 114 19.46 -25.14 7.94
N GLU A 115 19.80 -25.12 6.66
CA GLU A 115 21.05 -24.53 6.17
C GLU A 115 21.14 -23.03 6.46
N GLY A 116 22.25 -22.63 7.14
CA GLY A 116 22.52 -21.24 7.49
C GLY A 116 21.70 -20.69 8.66
N ASN A 117 20.99 -21.56 9.39
CA ASN A 117 20.16 -21.19 10.54
C ASN A 117 20.65 -21.91 11.82
N ASP A 118 20.77 -21.16 12.91
CA ASP A 118 21.22 -21.66 14.23
C ASP A 118 20.02 -22.06 15.10
N ALA A 119 19.56 -23.30 15.02
CA ALA A 119 18.55 -23.84 15.94
C ALA A 119 19.12 -23.99 17.37
N GLY A 120 18.28 -23.83 18.37
CA GLY A 120 18.62 -24.04 19.79
C GLY A 120 19.35 -22.88 20.49
N LYS A 121 19.75 -21.83 19.75
CA LYS A 121 20.51 -20.69 20.31
C LYS A 121 19.70 -19.41 20.45
N ILE A 122 18.50 -19.34 19.88
CA ILE A 122 17.72 -18.10 19.82
C ILE A 122 16.57 -18.18 20.81
N ASP A 123 16.71 -17.54 21.97
CA ASP A 123 15.62 -17.30 22.92
C ASP A 123 14.92 -16.00 22.56
N LEU A 124 13.73 -16.13 21.99
CA LEU A 124 12.95 -14.99 21.48
C LEU A 124 12.24 -14.21 22.60
N VAL A 125 11.93 -14.85 23.72
CA VAL A 125 11.22 -14.21 24.84
C VAL A 125 12.13 -13.31 25.65
N HIS A 126 13.40 -13.72 25.82
CA HIS A 126 14.40 -12.98 26.60
C HIS A 126 15.36 -12.17 25.71
N ASP A 127 15.20 -12.21 24.39
CA ASP A 127 15.99 -11.42 23.45
C ASP A 127 15.87 -9.91 23.75
N LYS A 128 17.00 -9.20 23.79
CA LYS A 128 17.04 -7.76 24.12
C LYS A 128 16.32 -6.87 23.11
N ILE A 129 16.27 -7.28 21.84
CA ILE A 129 15.71 -6.48 20.73
C ILE A 129 14.29 -6.93 20.40
N ARG A 130 14.05 -8.24 20.42
CA ARG A 130 12.81 -8.87 19.94
C ARG A 130 11.84 -9.20 21.07
N GLY A 131 12.35 -9.41 22.28
CA GLY A 131 11.59 -9.97 23.40
C GLY A 131 10.40 -9.14 23.83
N GLU A 132 10.50 -7.80 23.80
CA GLU A 132 9.36 -6.94 24.16
C GLU A 132 8.16 -7.19 23.26
N ILE A 133 8.36 -7.26 21.96
CA ILE A 133 7.30 -7.49 20.97
C ILE A 133 6.76 -8.92 21.07
N VAL A 134 7.63 -9.89 21.30
CA VAL A 134 7.24 -11.30 21.48
C VAL A 134 6.37 -11.44 22.73
N ARG A 135 6.79 -10.90 23.87
CA ARG A 135 5.99 -10.90 25.11
C ARG A 135 4.66 -10.16 24.94
N TYR A 136 4.66 -9.07 24.16
CA TYR A 136 3.41 -8.39 23.83
C TYR A 136 2.43 -9.32 23.08
N GLY A 137 2.90 -10.04 22.06
CA GLY A 137 2.09 -11.01 21.31
C GLY A 137 1.59 -12.15 22.20
N ILE A 138 2.44 -12.69 23.05
CA ILE A 138 2.07 -13.74 24.03
C ILE A 138 1.00 -13.20 24.99
N LYS A 139 1.24 -12.05 25.62
CA LYS A 139 0.29 -11.45 26.59
C LYS A 139 -1.10 -11.21 25.97
N HIS A 140 -1.16 -10.74 24.73
CA HIS A 140 -2.40 -10.41 24.04
C HIS A 140 -2.95 -11.55 23.19
N GLN A 141 -2.30 -12.73 23.19
CA GLN A 141 -2.68 -13.93 22.41
C GLN A 141 -2.91 -13.62 20.92
N MET A 142 -2.06 -12.79 20.35
CA MET A 142 -2.24 -12.31 18.97
C MET A 142 -1.02 -12.62 18.11
N THR A 143 -1.28 -12.89 16.84
CA THR A 143 -0.24 -12.98 15.81
C THR A 143 0.37 -11.61 15.60
N ILE A 144 1.70 -11.52 15.66
CA ILE A 144 2.46 -10.29 15.49
C ILE A 144 3.36 -10.36 14.27
N MET A 145 3.54 -9.20 13.62
CA MET A 145 4.53 -9.01 12.55
C MET A 145 5.63 -8.08 13.04
N GLN A 146 6.88 -8.42 12.75
CA GLN A 146 8.05 -7.60 13.05
C GLN A 146 8.97 -7.51 11.84
N GLY A 147 9.57 -6.36 11.62
CA GLY A 147 10.44 -6.05 10.49
C GLY A 147 9.93 -4.84 9.70
N PRO A 148 10.52 -4.53 8.54
CA PRO A 148 11.47 -5.36 7.79
C PRO A 148 12.86 -5.38 8.41
N PHE A 149 13.61 -6.46 8.19
CA PHE A 149 15.01 -6.62 8.57
C PHE A 149 15.77 -7.32 7.44
N LYS A 150 17.10 -7.10 7.40
CA LYS A 150 17.95 -7.77 6.42
C LYS A 150 18.04 -9.26 6.72
N LEU A 151 17.91 -10.09 5.68
CA LEU A 151 18.09 -11.53 5.75
C LEU A 151 19.56 -11.89 5.52
N ASN A 152 20.05 -12.93 6.22
CA ASN A 152 21.44 -13.41 6.05
C ASN A 152 21.74 -13.87 4.62
N GLN A 153 20.74 -14.39 3.94
CA GLN A 153 20.81 -14.86 2.55
C GLN A 153 20.54 -13.77 1.51
N GLY A 154 20.48 -12.50 1.94
CA GLY A 154 20.16 -11.35 1.10
C GLY A 154 18.66 -11.00 1.09
N GLY A 155 18.35 -9.76 0.68
CA GLY A 155 16.99 -9.25 0.67
C GLY A 155 16.50 -8.78 2.04
N CYS A 156 15.19 -8.58 2.16
CA CYS A 156 14.50 -8.17 3.37
C CYS A 156 13.41 -9.15 3.76
N GLY A 157 13.19 -9.32 5.06
CA GLY A 157 12.16 -10.20 5.59
C GLY A 157 11.29 -9.56 6.65
N ILE A 158 10.09 -10.10 6.80
CA ILE A 158 9.16 -9.83 7.89
C ILE A 158 8.92 -11.15 8.62
N THR A 159 9.05 -11.13 9.94
CA THR A 159 8.70 -12.30 10.76
C THR A 159 7.25 -12.20 11.19
N ILE A 160 6.51 -13.30 11.00
CA ILE A 160 5.17 -13.53 11.53
C ILE A 160 5.33 -14.52 12.67
N ARG A 161 4.84 -14.17 13.86
CA ARG A 161 4.90 -15.03 15.05
C ARG A 161 3.51 -15.19 15.64
N LYS A 162 3.09 -16.42 15.79
CA LYS A 162 1.82 -16.80 16.42
C LYS A 162 2.09 -17.53 17.72
N PRO A 163 1.65 -16.99 18.88
CA PRO A 163 1.72 -17.71 20.12
C PRO A 163 0.71 -18.88 20.12
N VAL A 164 1.19 -20.04 20.51
CA VAL A 164 0.43 -21.29 20.59
C VAL A 164 0.24 -21.68 22.04
N TYR A 165 -0.96 -22.14 22.40
CA TYR A 165 -1.33 -22.53 23.75
C TYR A 165 -1.89 -23.94 23.73
N LEU A 166 -1.33 -24.80 24.57
CA LEU A 166 -1.85 -26.14 24.82
C LEU A 166 -2.70 -26.19 26.09
N GLN A 167 -3.47 -27.23 26.24
CA GLN A 167 -4.30 -27.49 27.40
C GLN A 167 -3.76 -28.67 28.19
N LYS A 168 -3.59 -28.48 29.50
CA LYS A 168 -3.25 -29.56 30.42
C LYS A 168 -4.46 -30.48 30.69
N ASN A 169 -4.24 -31.63 31.28
CA ASN A 169 -5.30 -32.59 31.64
C ASN A 169 -6.35 -31.99 32.60
N ASP A 170 -5.99 -31.01 33.40
CA ASP A 170 -6.87 -30.27 34.32
C ASP A 170 -7.68 -29.15 33.66
N GLY A 171 -7.48 -28.94 32.33
CA GLY A 171 -8.16 -27.90 31.57
C GLY A 171 -7.43 -26.56 31.55
N GLU A 172 -6.33 -26.38 32.30
CA GLU A 172 -5.56 -25.14 32.30
C GLU A 172 -4.83 -24.97 30.96
N ARG A 173 -4.93 -23.77 30.35
CA ARG A 173 -4.18 -23.39 29.14
C ARG A 173 -2.80 -22.83 29.52
N TYR A 174 -1.78 -23.32 28.87
CA TYR A 174 -0.41 -22.79 29.03
C TYR A 174 0.21 -22.43 27.70
N PHE A 175 1.13 -21.47 27.73
CA PHE A 175 1.92 -21.09 26.56
C PHE A 175 2.87 -22.24 26.19
N TRP A 176 2.65 -22.85 25.05
CA TRP A 176 3.53 -23.90 24.53
C TRP A 176 4.75 -23.29 23.86
N GLY A 177 4.56 -22.25 23.05
CA GLY A 177 5.62 -21.64 22.26
C GLY A 177 5.10 -20.80 21.11
N LEU A 178 5.92 -20.66 20.08
CA LEU A 178 5.60 -19.84 18.90
C LEU A 178 5.67 -20.68 17.63
N ALA A 179 4.68 -20.55 16.77
CA ALA A 179 4.75 -20.89 15.35
C ALA A 179 5.23 -19.65 14.57
N ILE A 180 6.26 -19.81 13.74
CA ILE A 180 6.96 -18.67 13.14
C ILE A 180 7.13 -18.90 11.65
N VAL A 181 6.88 -17.85 10.86
CA VAL A 181 7.19 -17.80 9.43
C VAL A 181 7.95 -16.52 9.15
N ILE A 182 9.02 -16.62 8.39
CA ILE A 182 9.73 -15.46 7.83
C ILE A 182 9.36 -15.37 6.35
N ILE A 183 8.78 -14.25 5.95
CA ILE A 183 8.42 -13.97 4.57
C ILE A 183 9.36 -12.95 3.95
N LYS A 184 9.70 -13.15 2.69
CA LYS A 184 10.51 -12.21 1.89
C LYS A 184 9.66 -11.04 1.42
N VAL A 185 10.18 -9.84 1.54
CA VAL A 185 9.55 -8.62 1.03
C VAL A 185 10.58 -7.86 0.15
N PRO A 186 10.18 -7.35 -1.01
CA PRO A 186 8.80 -7.20 -1.49
C PRO A 186 8.20 -8.41 -2.21
N GLU A 187 8.87 -9.57 -2.26
CA GLU A 187 8.54 -10.73 -3.10
C GLU A 187 7.09 -11.21 -2.91
N ILE A 188 6.58 -11.21 -1.66
CA ILE A 188 5.20 -11.59 -1.36
C ILE A 188 4.16 -10.71 -2.10
N PHE A 189 4.54 -9.51 -2.49
CA PHE A 189 3.64 -8.54 -3.17
C PHE A 189 3.85 -8.48 -4.69
N ASN A 190 4.63 -9.39 -5.26
CA ASN A 190 5.02 -9.30 -6.68
C ASN A 190 3.82 -9.17 -7.62
N ASP A 191 2.74 -9.89 -7.38
CA ASP A 191 1.57 -9.85 -8.26
C ASP A 191 0.77 -8.54 -8.10
N SER A 192 0.59 -8.08 -6.88
CA SER A 192 -0.06 -6.79 -6.60
C SER A 192 0.71 -5.62 -7.19
N VAL A 193 2.02 -5.53 -6.95
CA VAL A 193 2.83 -4.41 -7.43
C VAL A 193 3.03 -4.40 -8.95
N LYS A 194 3.16 -5.57 -9.60
CA LYS A 194 3.21 -5.68 -11.06
C LYS A 194 1.92 -5.18 -11.70
N SER A 195 0.78 -5.56 -11.11
CA SER A 195 -0.53 -5.13 -11.58
C SER A 195 -0.70 -3.62 -11.43
N LEU A 196 -0.37 -3.05 -10.28
CA LEU A 196 -0.45 -1.61 -10.02
C LEU A 196 0.39 -0.80 -11.03
N SER A 197 1.60 -1.27 -11.33
CA SER A 197 2.47 -0.65 -12.33
C SER A 197 1.90 -0.74 -13.76
N LYS A 198 1.30 -1.88 -14.14
CA LYS A 198 0.62 -2.05 -15.44
C LYS A 198 -0.55 -1.08 -15.63
N PHE A 199 -1.27 -0.74 -14.56
CA PHE A 199 -2.34 0.25 -14.59
C PHE A 199 -1.86 1.70 -14.60
N GLY A 200 -0.54 1.91 -14.67
CA GLY A 200 0.07 3.23 -14.82
C GLY A 200 0.16 4.03 -13.52
N TYR A 201 0.42 3.34 -12.41
CA TYR A 201 0.67 3.98 -11.11
C TYR A 201 2.08 3.70 -10.60
N TYR A 202 2.70 4.73 -10.03
CA TYR A 202 3.81 4.59 -9.09
C TYR A 202 3.24 4.29 -7.71
N TYR A 203 4.00 3.53 -6.90
CA TYR A 203 3.62 3.19 -5.54
C TYR A 203 4.80 3.30 -4.56
N ARG A 204 4.48 3.53 -3.29
CA ARG A 204 5.36 3.32 -2.12
C ARG A 204 4.58 2.55 -1.07
N LEU A 205 5.20 1.51 -0.52
CA LEU A 205 4.63 0.69 0.53
C LEU A 205 5.44 0.87 1.80
N TYR A 206 4.75 1.20 2.88
CA TYR A 206 5.32 1.37 4.21
C TYR A 206 4.63 0.46 5.20
N LYS A 207 5.34 0.16 6.30
CA LYS A 207 4.84 -0.58 7.44
C LYS A 207 5.43 -0.01 8.73
N THR A 208 4.67 0.01 9.82
CA THR A 208 5.24 0.20 11.16
C THR A 208 6.13 -0.98 11.52
N GLU A 209 7.26 -0.74 12.17
CA GLU A 209 8.26 -1.78 12.45
C GLU A 209 7.68 -2.92 13.29
N SER A 210 6.78 -2.59 14.20
CA SER A 210 6.07 -3.51 15.09
C SER A 210 4.74 -2.92 15.55
N PRO A 211 3.89 -3.70 16.26
CA PRO A 211 2.67 -3.18 16.88
C PRO A 211 2.90 -2.05 17.90
N LEU A 212 4.09 -1.99 18.47
CA LEU A 212 4.44 -1.04 19.54
C LEU A 212 4.96 0.31 19.05
N THR A 213 5.13 0.50 17.74
CA THR A 213 5.65 1.73 17.16
C THR A 213 4.72 2.31 16.11
N LYS A 214 4.67 3.65 16.05
CA LYS A 214 3.97 4.40 14.99
C LYS A 214 4.90 4.83 13.85
N LYS A 215 6.20 4.54 13.96
CA LYS A 215 7.19 4.94 12.95
C LYS A 215 7.12 4.01 11.74
N PHE A 216 6.80 4.57 10.59
CA PHE A 216 6.81 3.85 9.32
C PHE A 216 8.23 3.59 8.81
N LYS A 217 8.44 2.40 8.28
CA LYS A 217 9.61 2.04 7.46
C LYS A 217 9.15 1.75 6.03
N LEU A 218 9.94 2.19 5.07
CA LEU A 218 9.72 1.88 3.66
C LEU A 218 10.02 0.39 3.42
N ILE A 219 9.06 -0.31 2.84
CA ILE A 219 9.18 -1.72 2.42
C ILE A 219 9.64 -1.78 0.97
N ASN A 220 8.97 -1.02 0.10
CA ASN A 220 9.27 -0.99 -1.32
C ASN A 220 8.75 0.29 -1.98
N SER A 221 9.36 0.67 -3.10
CA SER A 221 8.97 1.83 -3.90
C SER A 221 9.31 1.63 -5.36
N SER A 222 8.40 2.02 -6.24
CA SER A 222 8.63 2.02 -7.70
C SER A 222 9.33 3.28 -8.20
N LYS A 223 9.41 4.35 -7.35
CA LYS A 223 10.05 5.63 -7.67
C LYS A 223 10.52 6.30 -6.38
N THR A 224 11.57 7.12 -6.47
CA THR A 224 12.15 7.84 -5.32
C THR A 224 11.34 9.06 -4.90
N GLU A 225 10.81 9.82 -5.86
CA GLU A 225 10.10 11.07 -5.59
C GLU A 225 8.60 10.94 -5.90
N PHE A 226 7.79 11.42 -4.97
CA PHE A 226 6.33 11.47 -5.09
C PHE A 226 5.84 12.88 -4.80
N THR A 227 4.99 13.39 -5.69
CA THR A 227 4.35 14.68 -5.52
C THR A 227 2.88 14.47 -5.19
N ASP A 228 2.47 14.85 -3.99
CA ASP A 228 1.08 14.80 -3.49
C ASP A 228 0.37 13.44 -3.73
N PRO A 229 0.96 12.29 -3.30
CA PRO A 229 0.34 10.98 -3.52
C PRO A 229 -1.00 10.85 -2.76
N VAL A 230 -1.86 9.97 -3.23
CA VAL A 230 -2.98 9.48 -2.42
C VAL A 230 -2.50 8.31 -1.59
N SER A 231 -2.99 8.20 -0.36
CA SER A 231 -2.61 7.14 0.56
C SER A 231 -3.81 6.36 1.08
N HIS A 232 -3.56 5.09 1.42
CA HIS A 232 -4.49 4.25 2.17
C HIS A 232 -3.73 3.48 3.23
N GLU A 233 -4.31 3.38 4.43
CA GLU A 233 -3.75 2.64 5.56
C GLU A 233 -4.64 1.43 5.87
N PHE A 234 -4.00 0.31 6.23
CA PHE A 234 -4.66 -0.91 6.63
C PHE A 234 -3.88 -1.58 7.76
N ILE A 235 -4.52 -2.48 8.52
CA ILE A 235 -3.92 -3.12 9.69
C ILE A 235 -3.93 -4.64 9.47
N ILE A 236 -2.74 -5.25 9.63
CA ILE A 236 -2.58 -6.70 9.63
C ILE A 236 -1.37 -7.11 10.47
N GLY A 237 -1.47 -8.24 11.20
CA GLY A 237 -0.41 -8.72 12.08
C GLY A 237 -0.03 -7.71 13.18
N GLY A 238 -1.00 -6.91 13.66
CA GLY A 238 -0.83 -5.87 14.66
C GLY A 238 -0.11 -4.62 14.16
N CYS A 239 0.34 -4.58 12.90
CA CYS A 239 1.07 -3.44 12.33
C CYS A 239 0.16 -2.61 11.42
N VAL A 240 0.43 -1.29 11.38
CA VAL A 240 -0.17 -0.40 10.39
C VAL A 240 0.69 -0.42 9.13
N TRP A 241 0.05 -0.66 8.00
CA TRP A 241 0.62 -0.58 6.67
C TRP A 241 0.05 0.63 5.95
N LYS A 242 0.83 1.22 5.07
CA LYS A 242 0.42 2.36 4.26
C LYS A 242 0.91 2.19 2.84
N ILE A 243 -0.02 2.22 1.88
CA ILE A 243 0.30 2.33 0.47
C ILE A 243 0.07 3.77 0.01
N GLU A 244 1.03 4.30 -0.73
CA GLU A 244 0.92 5.57 -1.44
C GLU A 244 0.95 5.31 -2.93
N VAL A 245 0.06 5.96 -3.68
CA VAL A 245 -0.04 5.82 -5.14
C VAL A 245 -0.09 7.17 -5.81
N MET A 246 0.56 7.26 -6.98
CA MET A 246 0.58 8.44 -7.84
C MET A 246 0.51 7.98 -9.31
N PRO A 247 -0.30 8.61 -10.17
CA PRO A 247 -0.31 8.28 -11.59
C PRO A 247 1.04 8.56 -12.24
N VAL A 248 1.49 7.67 -13.13
CA VAL A 248 2.74 7.84 -13.90
C VAL A 248 2.70 9.13 -14.73
N LYS A 249 1.53 9.48 -15.27
CA LYS A 249 1.29 10.68 -16.08
C LYS A 249 1.04 11.95 -15.25
N GLY A 250 1.16 11.87 -13.90
CA GLY A 250 0.81 12.99 -13.01
C GLY A 250 -0.71 13.14 -12.81
N TRP A 251 -1.08 14.19 -12.08
CA TRP A 251 -2.47 14.45 -11.66
C TRP A 251 -3.29 15.22 -12.68
N SER A 252 -2.64 16.08 -13.48
CA SER A 252 -3.27 16.86 -14.54
C SER A 252 -2.72 16.42 -15.89
N ARG A 253 -3.58 16.39 -16.88
CA ARG A 253 -3.21 16.14 -18.27
C ARG A 253 -3.42 17.44 -19.04
N GLU A 254 -2.36 18.21 -19.23
CA GLU A 254 -2.41 19.42 -20.07
C GLU A 254 -2.87 19.12 -21.49
N SER A 255 -2.51 17.93 -22.00
CA SER A 255 -2.98 17.46 -23.31
C SER A 255 -4.51 17.35 -23.45
N ASP A 256 -5.21 17.08 -22.34
CA ASP A 256 -6.66 16.93 -22.34
C ASP A 256 -7.37 18.29 -22.39
N MET A 257 -6.66 19.38 -22.08
CA MET A 257 -7.17 20.75 -22.17
C MET A 257 -7.00 21.37 -23.56
N LEU A 258 -6.09 20.86 -24.38
CA LEU A 258 -5.81 21.39 -25.72
C LEU A 258 -7.06 21.47 -26.62
N PRO A 259 -7.91 20.42 -26.72
CA PRO A 259 -9.14 20.51 -27.52
C PRO A 259 -10.09 21.61 -27.05
N ILE A 260 -10.19 21.83 -25.72
CA ILE A 260 -11.07 22.86 -25.15
C ILE A 260 -10.59 24.25 -25.55
N TYR A 261 -9.27 24.50 -25.45
CA TYR A 261 -8.69 25.78 -25.88
C TYR A 261 -8.82 26.00 -27.40
N LEU A 262 -8.58 24.96 -28.23
CA LEU A 262 -8.71 25.06 -29.67
C LEU A 262 -10.16 25.33 -30.10
N CYS A 263 -11.13 24.54 -29.59
CA CYS A 263 -12.55 24.76 -29.91
C CYS A 263 -13.04 26.10 -29.36
N GLY A 264 -12.65 26.45 -28.15
CA GLY A 264 -13.06 27.71 -27.52
C GLY A 264 -12.52 28.93 -28.26
N THR A 265 -11.24 28.94 -28.67
CA THR A 265 -10.65 30.04 -29.45
C THR A 265 -11.29 30.14 -30.83
N PHE A 266 -11.60 29.02 -31.48
CA PHE A 266 -12.30 29.03 -32.73
C PHE A 266 -13.71 29.66 -32.64
N ILE A 267 -14.47 29.32 -31.59
CA ILE A 267 -15.79 29.92 -31.33
C ILE A 267 -15.68 31.42 -31.08
N ILE A 268 -14.67 31.86 -30.30
CA ILE A 268 -14.42 33.28 -30.03
C ILE A 268 -14.16 34.04 -31.35
N LEU A 269 -13.32 33.51 -32.24
CA LEU A 269 -13.01 34.10 -33.51
C LEU A 269 -14.23 34.24 -34.44
N LEU A 270 -15.12 33.23 -34.41
CA LEU A 270 -16.37 33.30 -35.15
C LEU A 270 -17.30 34.39 -34.60
N LEU A 271 -17.44 34.49 -33.27
CA LEU A 271 -18.28 35.51 -32.67
C LEU A 271 -17.73 36.93 -32.93
N GLU A 272 -16.43 37.11 -32.90
CA GLU A 272 -15.77 38.38 -33.27
C GLU A 272 -16.04 38.72 -34.72
N GLY A 273 -15.90 37.79 -35.65
CA GLY A 273 -16.19 38.01 -37.08
C GLY A 273 -17.65 38.45 -37.33
N VAL A 274 -18.60 37.89 -36.59
CA VAL A 274 -20.04 38.26 -36.70
C VAL A 274 -20.29 39.64 -36.08
N THR A 275 -19.63 40.02 -34.99
CA THR A 275 -19.87 41.30 -34.31
C THR A 275 -19.12 42.48 -34.95
N ALA A 276 -18.06 42.19 -35.70
CA ALA A 276 -17.29 43.19 -36.47
C ALA A 276 -17.89 43.54 -37.85
N ALA A 277 -18.72 42.61 -38.43
CA ALA A 277 -19.45 42.83 -39.68
C ALA A 277 -20.70 43.68 -39.48
#